data_a1268b325d95ef151f267d81ebd0a443
#
_entry.id   a1268b325d95ef151f267d81ebd0a443
#
_cell.length_a   1.000
_cell.length_b   1.000
_cell.length_c   1.000
_cell.angle_alpha   90.00
_cell.angle_beta   90.00
_cell.angle_gamma   90.00
#
_symmetry.space_group_name_H-M   'P 1'
#
loop_
_entity.id
_entity.type
_entity.pdbx_description
1 polymer ?
#
loop_
_entity_poly.entity_id
_entity_poly.type
_entity_poly.pdbx_seq_one_letter_code
_entity_poly.pdbx_strand_id
1 'polypeptide(L)'
;MNESMIHGKILPLASLRLVPVDQTYVRGLSRSELPAIKPLADKTRFNSAEEFVNHILPYAEKSAKELGISPLVLVSQAALETGWGKAVTRHPDGSSSYNLFNIKADSRWDGKQVTKSTLEYGNGVAKYEKASFRAYDSYADSFDDYVDFLRSNNRYGDVLRHKGNDQSFIQDLHKAGYATDPNYADKVLNIMKRDSIQEHAKAYSSTNEQVS
;
A
#
# COMPACT_ATOMS: atom_id res chain seq x y z
N MET A 1 22.20 9.25 -50.26
CA MET A 1 22.90 8.65 -49.11
C MET A 1 22.95 9.68 -48.01
N ASN A 2 22.00 9.67 -47.11
CA ASN A 2 21.98 10.54 -45.94
C ASN A 2 21.48 9.70 -44.76
N GLU A 3 22.45 9.33 -43.93
CA GLU A 3 22.15 8.74 -42.61
C GLU A 3 21.79 9.86 -41.64
N SER A 4 20.60 9.86 -41.14
CA SER A 4 20.21 10.68 -39.99
C SER A 4 20.14 9.79 -38.75
N MET A 5 21.24 9.74 -37.99
CA MET A 5 21.25 9.21 -36.64
C MET A 5 20.56 10.19 -35.70
N ILE A 6 19.43 9.78 -35.14
CA ILE A 6 18.80 10.51 -34.04
C ILE A 6 19.38 9.95 -32.74
N HIS A 7 20.27 10.71 -32.11
CA HIS A 7 20.78 10.42 -30.78
C HIS A 7 19.69 10.73 -29.74
N GLY A 8 19.09 9.70 -29.19
CA GLY A 8 18.24 9.79 -28.01
C GLY A 8 19.08 10.15 -26.79
N LYS A 9 19.16 11.42 -26.44
CA LYS A 9 19.67 11.87 -25.15
C LYS A 9 18.59 11.62 -24.10
N ILE A 10 18.84 10.70 -23.18
CA ILE A 10 18.09 10.58 -21.91
C ILE A 10 18.49 11.82 -21.10
N LEU A 11 17.57 12.75 -20.93
CA LEU A 11 17.76 13.90 -20.04
C LEU A 11 17.64 13.42 -18.58
N PRO A 12 18.57 13.79 -17.70
CA PRO A 12 18.46 13.46 -16.29
C PRO A 12 17.26 14.18 -15.66
N LEU A 13 16.58 13.51 -14.72
CA LEU A 13 15.40 14.00 -14.00
C LEU A 13 15.60 15.35 -13.28
N ALA A 14 16.85 15.78 -13.10
CA ALA A 14 17.23 17.06 -12.48
C ALA A 14 16.87 18.32 -13.29
N SER A 15 16.30 18.18 -14.50
CA SER A 15 15.98 19.33 -15.37
C SER A 15 14.53 19.76 -15.35
N LEU A 16 13.67 19.15 -14.53
CA LEU A 16 12.35 19.69 -14.25
C LEU A 16 12.50 20.86 -13.27
N ARG A 17 12.81 22.05 -13.82
CA ARG A 17 12.60 23.31 -13.08
C ARG A 17 11.13 23.38 -12.73
N LEU A 18 10.82 23.25 -11.45
CA LEU A 18 9.55 23.70 -10.90
C LEU A 18 9.42 25.16 -11.32
N VAL A 19 8.46 25.46 -12.19
CA VAL A 19 8.09 26.82 -12.51
C VAL A 19 7.62 27.44 -11.17
N PRO A 20 8.25 28.54 -10.69
CA PRO A 20 7.77 29.16 -9.47
C PRO A 20 6.30 29.52 -9.68
N VAL A 21 5.41 28.97 -8.89
CA VAL A 21 4.01 29.44 -8.83
C VAL A 21 4.12 30.86 -8.32
N ASP A 22 3.72 31.82 -9.16
CA ASP A 22 3.69 33.23 -8.78
C ASP A 22 2.79 33.40 -7.55
N GLN A 23 3.40 33.59 -6.40
CA GLN A 23 2.72 33.73 -5.12
C GLN A 23 1.82 34.97 -5.06
N THR A 24 1.92 35.86 -6.03
CA THR A 24 1.06 37.06 -6.10
C THR A 24 -0.35 36.75 -6.58
N TYR A 25 -0.52 35.63 -7.35
CA TYR A 25 -1.84 35.25 -7.85
C TYR A 25 -2.75 34.57 -6.81
N VAL A 26 -2.19 34.05 -5.73
CA VAL A 26 -2.93 33.28 -4.71
C VAL A 26 -3.44 34.15 -3.57
N ARG A 27 -3.06 35.43 -3.52
CA ARG A 27 -3.32 36.33 -2.38
C ARG A 27 -4.76 36.91 -2.32
N GLY A 28 -5.60 36.60 -3.27
CA GLY A 28 -6.95 37.16 -3.38
C GLY A 28 -8.13 36.19 -3.34
N LEU A 29 -7.85 34.87 -3.37
CA LEU A 29 -8.92 33.87 -3.40
C LEU A 29 -9.20 33.35 -1.98
N SER A 30 -10.49 33.36 -1.60
CA SER A 30 -10.91 32.67 -0.37
C SER A 30 -10.70 31.16 -0.54
N ARG A 31 -10.53 30.44 0.57
CA ARG A 31 -10.30 28.98 0.57
C ARG A 31 -11.42 28.18 -0.15
N SER A 32 -12.60 28.80 -0.32
CA SER A 32 -13.75 28.25 -1.04
C SER A 32 -13.70 28.47 -2.57
N GLU A 33 -12.80 29.33 -3.06
CA GLU A 33 -12.68 29.69 -4.49
C GLU A 33 -11.50 28.96 -5.17
N LEU A 34 -10.66 28.25 -4.40
CA LEU A 34 -9.66 27.38 -4.98
C LEU A 34 -10.38 26.18 -5.62
N PRO A 35 -10.15 25.92 -6.93
CA PRO A 35 -10.68 24.70 -7.54
C PRO A 35 -10.18 23.53 -6.71
N ALA A 36 -11.09 22.67 -6.25
CA ALA A 36 -10.73 21.43 -5.60
C ALA A 36 -9.82 20.66 -6.58
N ILE A 37 -8.52 20.65 -6.30
CA ILE A 37 -7.58 19.79 -7.03
C ILE A 37 -8.07 18.38 -6.75
N LYS A 38 -8.81 17.82 -7.72
CA LYS A 38 -9.22 16.43 -7.64
C LYS A 38 -7.92 15.61 -7.53
N PRO A 39 -7.71 14.87 -6.45
CA PRO A 39 -6.50 14.05 -6.34
C PRO A 39 -6.36 13.24 -7.61
N LEU A 40 -5.18 13.22 -8.19
CA LEU A 40 -4.90 12.33 -9.30
C LEU A 40 -5.29 10.92 -8.84
N ALA A 41 -6.17 10.25 -9.59
CA ALA A 41 -6.64 8.94 -9.20
C ALA A 41 -5.46 8.01 -8.97
N ASP A 42 -5.44 7.32 -7.84
CA ASP A 42 -4.35 6.42 -7.47
C ASP A 42 -4.11 5.38 -8.58
N LYS A 43 -2.85 5.15 -8.89
CA LYS A 43 -2.45 4.12 -9.83
C LYS A 43 -2.84 2.74 -9.28
N THR A 44 -3.68 2.02 -10.01
CA THR A 44 -4.25 0.73 -9.56
C THR A 44 -3.73 -0.49 -10.31
N ARG A 45 -2.73 -0.29 -11.19
CA ARG A 45 -2.04 -1.36 -11.93
C ARG A 45 -0.55 -1.09 -11.95
N PHE A 46 0.24 -2.10 -11.65
CA PHE A 46 1.70 -2.01 -11.54
C PHE A 46 2.35 -3.01 -12.49
N ASN A 47 3.35 -2.57 -13.24
CA ASN A 47 4.08 -3.39 -14.21
C ASN A 47 5.24 -4.15 -13.55
N SER A 48 5.77 -3.63 -12.44
CA SER A 48 6.89 -4.22 -11.70
C SER A 48 6.70 -4.13 -10.19
N ALA A 49 7.48 -4.91 -9.44
CA ALA A 49 7.55 -4.82 -7.99
C ALA A 49 8.07 -3.45 -7.54
N GLU A 50 9.06 -2.93 -8.25
CA GLU A 50 9.64 -1.61 -8.02
C GLU A 50 8.60 -0.50 -8.12
N GLU A 51 7.81 -0.50 -9.20
CA GLU A 51 6.74 0.47 -9.39
C GLU A 51 5.70 0.41 -8.26
N PHE A 52 5.37 -0.81 -7.81
CA PHE A 52 4.48 -1.01 -6.66
C PHE A 52 5.08 -0.40 -5.38
N VAL A 53 6.33 -0.73 -5.06
CA VAL A 53 7.02 -0.22 -3.86
C VAL A 53 7.05 1.31 -3.85
N ASN A 54 7.51 1.92 -4.95
CA ASN A 54 7.61 3.38 -5.07
C ASN A 54 6.26 4.08 -4.89
N HIS A 55 5.18 3.45 -5.36
CA HIS A 55 3.85 4.04 -5.25
C HIS A 55 3.23 3.86 -3.85
N ILE A 56 3.47 2.71 -3.22
CA ILE A 56 2.79 2.35 -1.95
C ILE A 56 3.55 2.83 -0.71
N LEU A 57 4.89 2.97 -0.79
CA LEU A 57 5.73 3.33 0.36
C LEU A 57 5.29 4.63 1.05
N PRO A 58 4.92 5.73 0.35
CA PRO A 58 4.46 6.96 1.00
C PRO A 58 3.22 6.79 1.87
N TYR A 59 2.28 5.91 1.47
CA TYR A 59 1.09 5.61 2.29
C TYR A 59 1.44 4.75 3.51
N ALA A 60 2.39 3.83 3.36
CA ALA A 60 2.83 2.95 4.44
C ALA A 60 3.50 3.71 5.59
N GLU A 61 4.17 4.83 5.33
CA GLU A 61 4.94 5.57 6.33
C GLU A 61 4.10 6.11 7.48
N LYS A 62 2.97 6.76 7.17
CA LYS A 62 2.05 7.29 8.18
C LYS A 62 1.63 6.17 9.13
N SER A 63 1.11 5.08 8.58
CA SER A 63 0.58 3.94 9.34
C SER A 63 1.69 3.19 10.09
N ALA A 64 2.86 3.05 9.49
CA ALA A 64 4.02 2.44 10.14
C ALA A 64 4.50 3.24 11.34
N LYS A 65 4.55 4.58 11.23
CA LYS A 65 4.85 5.48 12.35
C LYS A 65 3.85 5.32 13.49
N GLU A 66 2.56 5.20 13.17
CA GLU A 66 1.50 4.99 14.17
C GLU A 66 1.61 3.64 14.88
N LEU A 67 2.04 2.59 14.16
CA LEU A 67 2.25 1.25 14.69
C LEU A 67 3.63 1.11 15.37
N GLY A 68 4.56 2.02 15.12
CA GLY A 68 5.92 1.97 15.64
C GLY A 68 6.78 0.88 14.99
N ILE A 69 6.62 0.64 13.71
CA ILE A 69 7.33 -0.37 12.90
C ILE A 69 7.92 0.26 11.64
N SER A 70 8.76 -0.47 10.93
CA SER A 70 9.23 -0.04 9.61
C SER A 70 8.11 -0.02 8.57
N PRO A 71 8.02 1.00 7.69
CA PRO A 71 7.08 0.99 6.58
C PRO A 71 7.28 -0.19 5.62
N LEU A 72 8.48 -0.76 5.59
CA LEU A 72 8.78 -1.94 4.77
C LEU A 72 7.97 -3.17 5.17
N VAL A 73 7.61 -3.30 6.45
CA VAL A 73 6.72 -4.36 6.93
C VAL A 73 5.38 -4.28 6.20
N LEU A 74 4.75 -3.10 6.20
CA LEU A 74 3.44 -2.89 5.59
C LEU A 74 3.48 -3.04 4.07
N VAL A 75 4.52 -2.50 3.42
CA VAL A 75 4.72 -2.68 1.98
C VAL A 75 4.90 -4.16 1.63
N SER A 76 5.65 -4.91 2.44
CA SER A 76 5.89 -6.34 2.21
C SER A 76 4.64 -7.19 2.41
N GLN A 77 3.81 -6.84 3.40
CA GLN A 77 2.50 -7.46 3.57
C GLN A 77 1.61 -7.18 2.37
N ALA A 78 1.44 -5.91 1.98
CA ALA A 78 0.65 -5.52 0.82
C ALA A 78 1.14 -6.21 -0.47
N ALA A 79 2.45 -6.35 -0.65
CA ALA A 79 3.05 -7.07 -1.77
C ALA A 79 2.69 -8.55 -1.76
N LEU A 80 2.75 -9.21 -0.59
CA LEU A 80 2.38 -10.63 -0.42
C LEU A 80 0.89 -10.84 -0.71
N GLU A 81 0.03 -10.05 -0.05
CA GLU A 81 -1.43 -10.17 -0.12
C GLU A 81 -1.99 -9.94 -1.53
N THR A 82 -1.34 -9.07 -2.30
CA THR A 82 -1.85 -8.62 -3.59
C THR A 82 -0.99 -9.04 -4.78
N GLY A 83 0.07 -9.83 -4.56
CA GLY A 83 1.01 -10.15 -5.63
C GLY A 83 1.58 -8.89 -6.29
N TRP A 84 2.10 -7.96 -5.49
CA TRP A 84 2.63 -6.68 -5.93
C TRP A 84 1.56 -5.80 -6.63
N GLY A 85 0.35 -5.76 -6.07
CA GLY A 85 -0.78 -4.98 -6.57
C GLY A 85 -1.52 -5.60 -7.77
N LYS A 86 -1.05 -6.72 -8.30
CA LYS A 86 -1.65 -7.38 -9.49
C LYS A 86 -2.99 -8.05 -9.18
N ALA A 87 -3.16 -8.54 -7.95
CA ALA A 87 -4.32 -9.30 -7.49
C ALA A 87 -5.22 -8.53 -6.52
N VAL A 88 -5.11 -7.19 -6.44
CA VAL A 88 -6.08 -6.37 -5.70
C VAL A 88 -7.47 -6.65 -6.24
N THR A 89 -8.39 -6.97 -5.33
CA THR A 89 -9.78 -7.28 -5.70
C THR A 89 -10.42 -6.08 -6.41
N ARG A 90 -11.22 -6.35 -7.44
CA ARG A 90 -11.87 -5.31 -8.23
C ARG A 90 -13.38 -5.43 -8.19
N HIS A 91 -14.05 -4.30 -8.32
CA HIS A 91 -15.48 -4.24 -8.55
C HIS A 91 -15.84 -4.79 -9.94
N PRO A 92 -17.12 -5.14 -10.18
CA PRO A 92 -17.58 -5.64 -11.49
C PRO A 92 -17.31 -4.67 -12.65
N ASP A 93 -17.23 -3.37 -12.39
CA ASP A 93 -16.89 -2.32 -13.35
C ASP A 93 -15.38 -2.21 -13.65
N GLY A 94 -14.56 -3.05 -12.99
CA GLY A 94 -13.11 -3.08 -13.15
C GLY A 94 -12.36 -2.07 -12.25
N SER A 95 -13.05 -1.23 -11.48
CA SER A 95 -12.42 -0.33 -10.52
C SER A 95 -11.77 -1.10 -9.37
N SER A 96 -10.72 -0.52 -8.77
CA SER A 96 -9.99 -1.14 -7.66
C SER A 96 -10.80 -1.04 -6.36
N SER A 97 -10.72 -2.07 -5.52
CA SER A 97 -11.17 -1.97 -4.13
C SER A 97 -10.16 -1.26 -3.22
N TYR A 98 -8.95 -1.02 -3.68
CA TYR A 98 -7.81 -0.50 -2.90
C TYR A 98 -7.44 -1.35 -1.67
N ASN A 99 -8.06 -2.50 -1.46
CA ASN A 99 -7.80 -3.36 -0.31
C ASN A 99 -6.47 -4.10 -0.45
N LEU A 100 -5.43 -3.53 0.13
CA LEU A 100 -4.07 -4.06 0.07
C LEU A 100 -3.81 -5.20 1.05
N PHE A 101 -4.64 -5.34 2.07
CA PHE A 101 -4.43 -6.26 3.18
C PHE A 101 -5.45 -7.41 3.21
N ASN A 102 -6.26 -7.54 2.17
CA ASN A 102 -7.33 -8.55 2.07
C ASN A 102 -8.25 -8.61 3.30
N ILE A 103 -8.54 -7.45 3.92
CA ILE A 103 -9.42 -7.38 5.08
C ILE A 103 -10.84 -7.74 4.65
N LYS A 104 -11.42 -8.76 5.29
CA LYS A 104 -12.80 -9.17 5.07
C LYS A 104 -13.76 -8.15 5.67
N ALA A 105 -14.87 -7.89 4.98
CA ALA A 105 -15.98 -7.12 5.52
C ALA A 105 -16.81 -8.03 6.43
N ASP A 106 -16.75 -7.78 7.73
CA ASP A 106 -17.58 -8.44 8.73
C ASP A 106 -18.81 -7.58 9.09
N SER A 107 -19.65 -8.05 10.02
CA SER A 107 -20.88 -7.36 10.42
C SER A 107 -20.66 -5.98 11.08
N ARG A 108 -19.43 -5.63 11.42
CA ARG A 108 -19.05 -4.33 12.00
C ARG A 108 -18.64 -3.32 10.93
N TRP A 109 -18.46 -3.79 9.68
CA TRP A 109 -18.07 -2.95 8.56
C TRP A 109 -19.31 -2.38 7.85
N ASP A 110 -19.45 -1.07 7.86
CA ASP A 110 -20.55 -0.30 7.23
C ASP A 110 -20.12 0.43 5.93
N GLY A 111 -18.83 0.32 5.57
CA GLY A 111 -18.26 0.93 4.37
C GLY A 111 -18.51 0.12 3.09
N LYS A 112 -17.91 0.58 2.01
CA LYS A 112 -17.94 -0.09 0.70
C LYS A 112 -17.36 -1.50 0.79
N GLN A 113 -17.89 -2.42 -0.02
CA GLN A 113 -17.41 -3.79 -0.06
C GLN A 113 -17.39 -4.34 -1.49
N VAL A 114 -16.55 -5.33 -1.71
CA VAL A 114 -16.46 -6.09 -2.95
C VAL A 114 -16.53 -7.57 -2.64
N THR A 115 -17.28 -8.32 -3.45
CA THR A 115 -17.42 -9.77 -3.28
C THR A 115 -16.47 -10.51 -4.23
N LYS A 116 -15.75 -11.49 -3.69
CA LYS A 116 -14.84 -12.36 -4.44
C LYS A 116 -15.16 -13.83 -4.12
N SER A 117 -15.07 -14.70 -5.10
CA SER A 117 -15.08 -16.15 -4.85
C SER A 117 -13.69 -16.57 -4.36
N THR A 118 -13.64 -17.17 -3.18
CA THR A 118 -12.43 -17.74 -2.58
C THR A 118 -12.53 -19.24 -2.54
N LEU A 119 -11.42 -19.95 -2.73
CA LEU A 119 -11.36 -21.39 -2.55
C LEU A 119 -10.99 -21.66 -1.08
N GLU A 120 -11.97 -22.17 -0.34
CA GLU A 120 -11.79 -22.53 1.06
C GLU A 120 -11.66 -24.06 1.18
N TYR A 121 -10.87 -24.52 2.13
CA TYR A 121 -10.70 -25.92 2.42
C TYR A 121 -11.36 -26.25 3.76
N GLY A 122 -12.49 -26.94 3.71
CA GLY A 122 -13.18 -27.45 4.89
C GLY A 122 -13.21 -28.96 4.87
N ASN A 123 -12.77 -29.63 5.95
CA ASN A 123 -12.77 -31.11 6.09
C ASN A 123 -12.08 -31.83 4.90
N GLY A 124 -11.01 -31.24 4.35
CA GLY A 124 -10.26 -31.81 3.22
C GLY A 124 -10.93 -31.64 1.85
N VAL A 125 -12.07 -30.94 1.77
CA VAL A 125 -12.78 -30.68 0.51
C VAL A 125 -12.62 -29.21 0.14
N ALA A 126 -12.19 -28.95 -1.09
CA ALA A 126 -12.12 -27.62 -1.66
C ALA A 126 -13.52 -27.15 -2.07
N LYS A 127 -13.95 -25.98 -1.59
CA LYS A 127 -15.23 -25.37 -1.95
C LYS A 127 -15.05 -23.90 -2.29
N TYR A 128 -15.67 -23.48 -3.38
CA TYR A 128 -15.75 -22.04 -3.68
C TYR A 128 -16.80 -21.39 -2.78
N GLU A 129 -16.39 -20.41 -2.00
CA GLU A 129 -17.28 -19.60 -1.17
C GLU A 129 -17.16 -18.13 -1.58
N LYS A 130 -18.30 -17.42 -1.52
CA LYS A 130 -18.30 -15.97 -1.72
C LYS A 130 -17.93 -15.31 -0.41
N ALA A 131 -16.84 -14.55 -0.41
CA ALA A 131 -16.45 -13.72 0.72
C ALA A 131 -16.52 -12.24 0.32
N SER A 132 -17.00 -11.41 1.24
CA SER A 132 -16.99 -9.96 1.10
C SER A 132 -15.73 -9.39 1.72
N PHE A 133 -15.10 -8.47 1.00
CA PHE A 133 -13.90 -7.76 1.42
C PHE A 133 -14.20 -6.27 1.50
N ARG A 134 -13.56 -5.57 2.43
CA ARG A 134 -13.64 -4.12 2.52
C ARG A 134 -13.17 -3.47 1.23
N ALA A 135 -13.75 -2.35 0.86
CA ALA A 135 -13.34 -1.57 -0.29
C ALA A 135 -13.23 -0.11 0.12
N TYR A 136 -12.22 0.56 -0.42
CA TYR A 136 -11.82 1.91 -0.07
C TYR A 136 -11.82 2.80 -1.30
N ASP A 137 -11.71 4.11 -1.11
CA ASP A 137 -11.61 5.10 -2.19
C ASP A 137 -10.16 5.41 -2.58
N SER A 138 -9.20 5.05 -1.70
CA SER A 138 -7.77 5.27 -1.91
C SER A 138 -6.92 4.23 -1.17
N TYR A 139 -5.63 4.19 -1.49
CA TYR A 139 -4.66 3.42 -0.69
C TYR A 139 -4.47 4.00 0.71
N ALA A 140 -4.57 5.32 0.86
CA ALA A 140 -4.51 5.96 2.17
C ALA A 140 -5.58 5.40 3.10
N ASP A 141 -6.83 5.31 2.63
CA ASP A 141 -7.95 4.75 3.42
C ASP A 141 -7.70 3.27 3.78
N SER A 142 -7.10 2.50 2.86
CA SER A 142 -6.75 1.10 3.12
C SER A 142 -5.71 0.96 4.23
N PHE A 143 -4.72 1.83 4.27
CA PHE A 143 -3.71 1.84 5.33
C PHE A 143 -4.26 2.33 6.66
N ASP A 144 -5.08 3.39 6.64
CA ASP A 144 -5.71 3.93 7.85
C ASP A 144 -6.64 2.88 8.48
N ASP A 145 -7.49 2.23 7.68
CA ASP A 145 -8.35 1.13 8.16
C ASP A 145 -7.55 -0.08 8.65
N TYR A 146 -6.40 -0.39 8.06
CA TYR A 146 -5.54 -1.46 8.57
C TYR A 146 -5.07 -1.19 10.01
N VAL A 147 -4.67 0.04 10.32
CA VAL A 147 -4.30 0.44 11.68
C VAL A 147 -5.49 0.29 12.63
N ASP A 148 -6.65 0.79 12.22
CA ASP A 148 -7.89 0.72 13.01
C ASP A 148 -8.35 -0.73 13.20
N PHE A 149 -8.23 -1.56 12.17
CA PHE A 149 -8.53 -2.99 12.23
C PHE A 149 -7.66 -3.70 13.27
N LEU A 150 -6.36 -3.42 13.31
CA LEU A 150 -5.48 -4.01 14.33
C LEU A 150 -5.83 -3.52 15.73
N ARG A 151 -6.09 -2.22 15.89
CA ARG A 151 -6.41 -1.61 17.19
C ARG A 151 -7.77 -2.05 17.74
N SER A 152 -8.75 -2.23 16.87
CA SER A 152 -10.12 -2.59 17.26
C SER A 152 -10.33 -4.07 17.55
N ASN A 153 -9.36 -4.93 17.25
CA ASN A 153 -9.45 -6.36 17.47
C ASN A 153 -8.51 -6.81 18.59
N ASN A 154 -9.05 -7.19 19.73
CA ASN A 154 -8.30 -7.58 20.94
C ASN A 154 -7.24 -8.65 20.69
N ARG A 155 -7.46 -9.55 19.72
CA ARG A 155 -6.50 -10.60 19.37
C ARG A 155 -5.14 -10.08 18.89
N TYR A 156 -5.07 -8.83 18.41
CA TYR A 156 -3.83 -8.18 17.98
C TYR A 156 -3.18 -7.32 19.07
N GLY A 157 -3.65 -7.38 20.31
CA GLY A 157 -3.10 -6.59 21.41
C GLY A 157 -1.62 -6.81 21.64
N ASP A 158 -1.12 -8.05 21.51
CA ASP A 158 0.29 -8.37 21.64
C ASP A 158 1.11 -7.83 20.45
N VAL A 159 0.57 -7.89 19.24
CA VAL A 159 1.18 -7.33 18.03
C VAL A 159 1.52 -5.85 18.21
N LEU A 160 0.59 -5.08 18.78
CA LEU A 160 0.73 -3.63 18.96
C LEU A 160 1.74 -3.22 20.06
N ARG A 161 2.30 -4.19 20.81
CA ARG A 161 3.34 -3.94 21.81
C ARG A 161 4.75 -3.96 21.22
N HIS A 162 4.96 -4.49 20.02
CA HIS A 162 6.27 -4.69 19.39
C HIS A 162 6.76 -3.45 18.63
N LYS A 163 6.82 -2.31 19.32
CA LYS A 163 7.40 -1.09 18.72
C LYS A 163 8.89 -1.28 18.46
N GLY A 164 9.30 -0.99 17.22
CA GLY A 164 10.70 -1.10 16.78
C GLY A 164 11.19 -2.52 16.53
N ASN A 165 10.31 -3.54 16.57
CA ASN A 165 10.68 -4.92 16.27
C ASN A 165 9.78 -5.51 15.20
N ASP A 166 10.15 -5.31 13.95
CA ASP A 166 9.41 -5.75 12.77
C ASP A 166 9.19 -7.28 12.73
N GLN A 167 10.20 -8.05 13.14
CA GLN A 167 10.11 -9.51 13.16
C GLN A 167 9.07 -10.00 14.16
N SER A 168 9.11 -9.48 15.40
CA SER A 168 8.15 -9.86 16.43
C SER A 168 6.73 -9.43 16.05
N PHE A 169 6.59 -8.23 15.47
CA PHE A 169 5.29 -7.75 14.97
C PHE A 169 4.66 -8.73 13.98
N ILE A 170 5.41 -9.17 12.96
CA ILE A 170 4.89 -10.09 11.93
C ILE A 170 4.64 -11.50 12.51
N GLN A 171 5.51 -11.99 13.38
CA GLN A 171 5.33 -13.30 14.02
C GLN A 171 4.08 -13.34 14.89
N ASP A 172 3.84 -12.33 15.70
CA ASP A 172 2.66 -12.30 16.57
C ASP A 172 1.39 -11.96 15.80
N LEU A 173 1.46 -11.20 14.72
CA LEU A 173 0.35 -11.03 13.78
C LEU A 173 -0.09 -12.38 13.18
N HIS A 174 0.87 -13.21 12.78
CA HIS A 174 0.61 -14.56 12.29
C HIS A 174 0.01 -15.47 13.38
N LYS A 175 0.61 -15.50 14.59
CA LYS A 175 0.08 -16.26 15.73
C LYS A 175 -1.34 -15.84 16.13
N ALA A 176 -1.66 -14.56 15.99
CA ALA A 176 -2.99 -14.03 16.23
C ALA A 176 -4.03 -14.44 15.15
N GLY A 177 -3.60 -15.21 14.14
CA GLY A 177 -4.46 -15.75 13.09
C GLY A 177 -4.84 -14.74 12.02
N TYR A 178 -3.91 -13.84 11.68
CA TYR A 178 -4.09 -12.93 10.54
C TYR A 178 -4.17 -13.71 9.22
N ALA A 179 -3.33 -14.72 9.08
CA ALA A 179 -3.31 -15.62 7.93
C ALA A 179 -3.24 -17.09 8.39
N THR A 180 -3.81 -17.98 7.59
CA THR A 180 -3.81 -19.43 7.82
C THR A 180 -2.60 -20.15 7.25
N ASP A 181 -1.83 -19.49 6.39
CA ASP A 181 -0.61 -20.04 5.81
C ASP A 181 0.48 -20.17 6.89
N PRO A 182 0.98 -21.41 7.20
CA PRO A 182 1.97 -21.62 8.26
C PRO A 182 3.29 -20.88 8.00
N ASN A 183 3.59 -20.52 6.77
CA ASN A 183 4.81 -19.79 6.38
C ASN A 183 4.58 -18.29 6.17
N TYR A 184 3.46 -17.75 6.63
CA TYR A 184 3.09 -16.34 6.37
C TYR A 184 4.17 -15.37 6.85
N ALA A 185 4.58 -15.48 8.10
CA ALA A 185 5.60 -14.61 8.69
C ALA A 185 6.91 -14.63 7.91
N ASP A 186 7.40 -15.83 7.57
CA ASP A 186 8.63 -15.99 6.81
C ASP A 186 8.51 -15.41 5.40
N LYS A 187 7.36 -15.55 4.75
CA LYS A 187 7.12 -14.97 3.43
C LYS A 187 7.19 -13.44 3.47
N VAL A 188 6.54 -12.80 4.45
CA VAL A 188 6.60 -11.33 4.61
C VAL A 188 8.03 -10.87 4.88
N LEU A 189 8.73 -11.51 5.83
CA LEU A 189 10.09 -11.17 6.19
C LEU A 189 11.08 -11.39 5.03
N ASN A 190 10.86 -12.44 4.21
CA ASN A 190 11.67 -12.68 3.02
C ASN A 190 11.43 -11.62 1.92
N ILE A 191 10.19 -11.17 1.74
CA ILE A 191 9.90 -10.06 0.83
C ILE A 191 10.59 -8.78 1.33
N MET A 192 10.51 -8.49 2.62
CA MET A 192 11.11 -7.31 3.24
C MET A 192 12.64 -7.24 3.02
N LYS A 193 13.31 -8.39 2.95
CA LYS A 193 14.78 -8.49 2.73
C LYS A 193 15.20 -8.34 1.26
N ARG A 194 14.28 -8.30 0.30
CA ARG A 194 14.64 -8.20 -1.11
C ARG A 194 15.29 -6.85 -1.43
N ASP A 195 16.33 -6.89 -2.26
CA ASP A 195 17.07 -5.68 -2.66
C ASP A 195 16.14 -4.60 -3.23
N SER A 196 15.18 -5.01 -4.06
CA SER A 196 14.17 -4.10 -4.62
C SER A 196 13.38 -3.32 -3.57
N ILE A 197 13.14 -3.88 -2.39
CA ILE A 197 12.48 -3.17 -1.27
C ILE A 197 13.48 -2.32 -0.51
N GLN A 198 14.65 -2.87 -0.19
CA GLN A 198 15.67 -2.21 0.63
C GLN A 198 16.28 -0.98 -0.07
N GLU A 199 16.52 -1.05 -1.37
CA GLU A 199 17.07 0.06 -2.15
C GLU A 199 16.09 1.24 -2.25
N HIS A 200 14.80 0.95 -2.46
CA HIS A 200 13.78 2.00 -2.52
C HIS A 200 13.55 2.67 -1.17
N ALA A 201 13.62 1.93 -0.08
CA ALA A 201 13.56 2.50 1.25
C ALA A 201 14.72 3.45 1.54
N LYS A 202 15.95 3.08 1.14
CA LYS A 202 17.13 3.95 1.29
C LYS A 202 17.01 5.22 0.45
N ALA A 203 16.61 5.09 -0.81
CA ALA A 203 16.42 6.22 -1.71
C ALA A 203 15.35 7.19 -1.18
N TYR A 204 14.25 6.66 -0.66
CA TYR A 204 13.17 7.46 -0.10
C TYR A 204 13.58 8.20 1.19
N SER A 205 14.28 7.52 2.11
CA SER A 205 14.78 8.14 3.34
C SER A 205 15.75 9.28 3.04
N SER A 206 16.68 9.10 2.11
CA SER A 206 17.65 10.13 1.73
C SER A 206 16.99 11.36 1.09
N THR A 207 15.86 11.20 0.42
CA THR A 207 15.12 12.30 -0.20
C THR A 207 14.38 13.13 0.86
N ASN A 208 13.84 12.49 1.90
CA ASN A 208 13.09 13.17 2.95
C ASN A 208 13.99 13.89 3.97
N GLU A 209 15.21 13.40 4.20
CA GLU A 209 16.21 14.10 5.06
C GLU A 209 16.73 15.40 4.43
N GLN A 210 16.65 15.56 3.11
CA GLN A 210 17.08 16.78 2.41
C GLN A 210 16.00 17.88 2.39
N VAL A 211 14.78 17.58 2.81
CA VAL A 211 13.62 18.51 2.78
C VAL A 211 13.24 18.98 4.19
N SER A 212 13.87 18.44 5.23
CA SER A 212 13.66 18.80 6.65
C SER A 212 14.66 19.82 7.10
#